data_3cd985d8cea19cecdecb0f1c96533589
#
_entry.id   3cd985d8cea19cecdecb0f1c96533589
#
_cell.length_a   1.000
_cell.length_b   1.000
_cell.length_c   1.000
_cell.angle_alpha   90.00
_cell.angle_beta   90.00
_cell.angle_gamma   90.00
#
_symmetry.space_group_name_H-M   'P 1'
#
loop_
_entity.id
_entity.type
_entity.pdbx_description
1 polymer ?
#
loop_
_entity_poly.entity_id
_entity_poly.type
_entity_poly.pdbx_seq_one_letter_code
_entity_poly.pdbx_strand_id
1 'polypeptide(L)'
;MAPTRSMLAGTKWQRHCQEPESWGGQCDNGRRQSPIDLAQAAAVRGEFAPFFFSNYKLPIKQAKLTNTGHSVQIANRDPAVTIQGGGLGGRFVLDQMHFHWGSEHTIDSARYGLELHLVHHDTRYASLEEAAAARNGVAVLGVLFHVSAQPNMHIDVILDTAADIRNEPGKEALLKGKLAPHYLMPANRSTYYRYEGSLTTPACAESVIWTVFTDSVGVSLEQIEQFKAIHDQNGRELLNNFRSLQPLNARALVYATEWDRQENSFAEVPRLHALLIGLVGLLIATSKCLY
;
A
#
# COMPACT_ATOMS: atom_id res chain seq x y z
N MET A 1 21.70 -31.01 -29.59
CA MET A 1 20.86 -31.62 -28.55
C MET A 1 20.49 -30.52 -27.59
N ALA A 2 19.25 -30.05 -27.66
CA ALA A 2 18.73 -29.00 -26.78
C ALA A 2 18.20 -29.63 -25.48
N PRO A 3 18.38 -29.02 -24.31
CA PRO A 3 17.85 -29.58 -23.07
C PRO A 3 16.34 -29.37 -23.00
N THR A 4 15.64 -30.46 -22.80
CA THR A 4 14.20 -30.53 -22.55
C THR A 4 13.81 -29.76 -21.31
N ARG A 5 12.95 -28.75 -21.46
CA ARG A 5 12.23 -28.09 -20.37
C ARG A 5 11.38 -29.11 -19.63
N SER A 6 11.75 -29.45 -18.42
CA SER A 6 10.88 -30.15 -17.46
C SER A 6 9.73 -29.21 -17.09
N MET A 7 8.54 -29.47 -17.59
CA MET A 7 7.30 -28.92 -17.09
C MET A 7 7.05 -29.51 -15.69
N LEU A 8 7.27 -28.70 -14.65
CA LEU A 8 6.74 -29.02 -13.34
C LEU A 8 5.22 -28.92 -13.46
N ALA A 9 4.58 -30.08 -13.46
CA ALA A 9 3.15 -30.26 -13.41
C ALA A 9 2.61 -29.52 -12.18
N GLY A 10 1.61 -28.64 -12.40
CA GLY A 10 0.98 -27.85 -11.36
C GLY A 10 0.45 -28.72 -10.24
N THR A 11 1.07 -28.64 -9.09
CA THR A 11 0.48 -29.10 -7.85
C THR A 11 -0.78 -28.31 -7.61
N LYS A 12 -1.93 -28.99 -7.62
CA LYS A 12 -3.21 -28.43 -7.16
C LYS A 12 -3.02 -27.96 -5.73
N TRP A 13 -2.89 -26.65 -5.53
CA TRP A 13 -2.90 -26.04 -4.21
C TRP A 13 -4.29 -26.28 -3.60
N GLN A 14 -4.34 -27.18 -2.62
CA GLN A 14 -5.58 -27.43 -1.89
C GLN A 14 -5.93 -26.20 -1.07
N ARG A 15 -7.08 -25.63 -1.36
CA ARG A 15 -7.68 -24.52 -0.65
C ARG A 15 -7.98 -24.95 0.78
N HIS A 16 -7.29 -24.38 1.77
CA HIS A 16 -7.54 -24.61 3.18
C HIS A 16 -7.82 -23.33 3.98
N CYS A 17 -7.98 -22.17 3.30
CA CYS A 17 -8.88 -21.16 3.80
C CYS A 17 -10.15 -21.25 2.94
N GLN A 18 -11.16 -21.92 3.45
CA GLN A 18 -12.48 -21.80 2.87
C GLN A 18 -12.94 -20.38 3.13
N GLU A 19 -12.76 -19.49 2.10
CA GLU A 19 -13.72 -18.42 1.99
C GLU A 19 -15.09 -19.10 2.07
N PRO A 20 -15.96 -18.75 3.00
CA PRO A 20 -17.34 -19.22 2.92
C PRO A 20 -17.83 -18.89 1.51
N GLU A 21 -18.70 -19.71 0.95
CA GLU A 21 -19.25 -19.47 -0.40
C GLU A 21 -19.79 -18.04 -0.54
N SER A 22 -20.06 -17.38 0.58
CA SER A 22 -20.55 -16.02 0.69
C SER A 22 -20.20 -15.43 2.06
N TRP A 23 -19.61 -14.23 2.07
CA TRP A 23 -19.43 -13.41 3.27
C TRP A 23 -20.63 -12.50 3.52
N GLY A 24 -21.53 -12.38 2.55
CA GLY A 24 -22.70 -11.51 2.59
C GLY A 24 -22.38 -10.03 2.36
N GLY A 25 -23.45 -9.23 2.26
CA GLY A 25 -23.34 -7.77 2.21
C GLY A 25 -22.50 -7.25 1.07
N GLN A 26 -21.61 -6.30 1.40
CA GLN A 26 -20.73 -5.62 0.44
C GLN A 26 -19.66 -6.56 -0.14
N CYS A 27 -19.29 -7.61 0.59
CA CYS A 27 -18.30 -8.58 0.12
C CYS A 27 -18.77 -9.30 -1.15
N ASP A 28 -20.08 -9.58 -1.28
CA ASP A 28 -20.64 -10.30 -2.42
C ASP A 28 -21.24 -9.37 -3.47
N ASN A 29 -21.83 -8.24 -3.04
CA ASN A 29 -22.60 -7.36 -3.91
C ASN A 29 -21.84 -6.09 -4.31
N GLY A 30 -20.69 -5.83 -3.70
CA GLY A 30 -19.84 -4.67 -3.99
C GLY A 30 -19.30 -4.72 -5.43
N ARG A 31 -19.05 -3.55 -5.99
CA ARG A 31 -18.54 -3.42 -7.37
C ARG A 31 -17.11 -2.89 -7.43
N ARG A 32 -16.54 -2.53 -6.28
CA ARG A 32 -15.17 -2.03 -6.14
C ARG A 32 -14.37 -2.88 -5.16
N GLN A 33 -14.58 -4.19 -5.22
CA GLN A 33 -13.97 -5.15 -4.31
C GLN A 33 -12.48 -5.35 -4.58
N SER A 34 -11.75 -5.75 -3.57
CA SER A 34 -10.31 -6.09 -3.56
C SER A 34 -10.09 -7.50 -2.99
N PRO A 35 -8.95 -8.15 -3.31
CA PRO A 35 -7.89 -7.72 -4.22
C PRO A 35 -8.26 -7.88 -5.70
N ILE A 36 -7.41 -7.37 -6.61
CA ILE A 36 -7.56 -7.52 -8.07
C ILE A 36 -6.26 -8.04 -8.72
N ASP A 37 -6.36 -8.50 -9.96
CA ASP A 37 -5.18 -8.65 -10.81
C ASP A 37 -4.75 -7.28 -11.35
N LEU A 38 -3.50 -6.91 -11.11
CA LEU A 38 -2.88 -5.66 -11.55
C LEU A 38 -2.30 -5.87 -12.96
N ALA A 39 -3.21 -6.07 -13.94
CA ALA A 39 -2.85 -6.33 -15.31
C ALA A 39 -2.28 -5.06 -15.98
N GLN A 40 -1.00 -5.10 -16.36
CA GLN A 40 -0.32 -3.96 -16.98
C GLN A 40 -1.04 -3.51 -18.27
N ALA A 41 -1.57 -4.45 -19.05
CA ALA A 41 -2.30 -4.15 -20.29
C ALA A 41 -3.63 -3.38 -20.06
N ALA A 42 -4.20 -3.47 -18.86
CA ALA A 42 -5.42 -2.76 -18.46
C ALA A 42 -5.13 -1.42 -17.76
N ALA A 43 -3.88 -1.16 -17.41
CA ALA A 43 -3.50 0.02 -16.67
C ALA A 43 -3.28 1.23 -17.60
N VAL A 44 -3.77 2.39 -17.18
CA VAL A 44 -3.43 3.67 -17.80
C VAL A 44 -2.25 4.31 -17.06
N ARG A 45 -1.34 4.96 -17.79
CA ARG A 45 -0.24 5.69 -17.16
C ARG A 45 -0.78 6.91 -16.44
N GLY A 46 -0.22 7.17 -15.27
CA GLY A 46 -0.52 8.36 -14.48
C GLY A 46 0.71 8.85 -13.72
N GLU A 47 0.73 10.13 -13.43
CA GLU A 47 1.77 10.77 -12.66
C GLU A 47 1.19 11.32 -11.36
N PHE A 48 1.89 11.06 -10.27
CA PHE A 48 1.54 11.57 -8.97
C PHE A 48 2.77 12.18 -8.30
N ALA A 49 2.58 13.27 -7.57
CA ALA A 49 3.64 13.80 -6.73
C ALA A 49 4.20 12.71 -5.80
N PRO A 50 5.49 12.73 -5.46
CA PRO A 50 6.09 11.73 -4.60
C PRO A 50 5.37 11.58 -3.27
N PHE A 51 5.41 10.38 -2.71
CA PHE A 51 5.00 10.15 -1.33
C PHE A 51 5.95 10.82 -0.34
N PHE A 52 5.39 11.36 0.73
CA PHE A 52 6.11 11.80 1.92
C PHE A 52 5.77 10.86 3.07
N PHE A 53 6.80 10.19 3.59
CA PHE A 53 6.71 9.24 4.70
C PHE A 53 7.25 9.88 5.97
N SER A 54 6.37 10.27 6.90
CA SER A 54 6.77 10.84 8.19
C SER A 54 6.99 9.74 9.22
N ASN A 55 8.14 9.77 9.90
CA ASN A 55 8.54 8.83 10.96
C ASN A 55 8.62 7.34 10.56
N TYR A 56 8.53 7.01 9.30
CA TYR A 56 8.59 5.62 8.80
C TYR A 56 9.94 4.92 9.05
N LYS A 57 11.02 5.69 9.24
CA LYS A 57 12.37 5.17 9.58
C LYS A 57 12.55 4.95 11.07
N LEU A 58 11.64 5.44 11.90
CA LEU A 58 11.69 5.25 13.34
C LEU A 58 11.02 3.93 13.73
N PRO A 59 11.58 3.19 14.67
CA PRO A 59 10.94 1.99 15.20
C PRO A 59 9.59 2.32 15.83
N ILE A 60 8.58 1.48 15.54
CA ILE A 60 7.27 1.57 16.19
C ILE A 60 7.47 1.37 17.69
N LYS A 61 7.02 2.33 18.49
CA LYS A 61 7.12 2.28 19.94
C LYS A 61 6.16 1.23 20.50
N GLN A 62 6.66 0.37 21.39
CA GLN A 62 5.85 -0.68 22.03
C GLN A 62 5.02 -1.48 21.02
N ALA A 63 5.63 -1.79 19.87
CA ALA A 63 4.97 -2.56 18.83
C ALA A 63 4.49 -3.89 19.37
N LYS A 64 3.20 -4.18 19.19
CA LYS A 64 2.58 -5.46 19.55
C LYS A 64 2.22 -6.21 18.30
N LEU A 65 2.59 -7.48 18.29
CA LEU A 65 2.19 -8.45 17.30
C LEU A 65 0.99 -9.23 17.82
N THR A 66 -0.01 -9.41 16.99
CA THR A 66 -1.22 -10.19 17.30
C THR A 66 -1.39 -11.28 16.26
N ASN A 67 -1.60 -12.51 16.70
CA ASN A 67 -2.21 -13.55 15.87
C ASN A 67 -3.72 -13.27 15.85
N THR A 68 -4.26 -12.80 14.73
CA THR A 68 -5.71 -12.49 14.63
C THR A 68 -6.57 -13.71 14.34
N GLY A 69 -5.98 -14.90 14.16
CA GLY A 69 -6.63 -16.10 13.65
C GLY A 69 -6.85 -16.12 12.14
N HIS A 70 -6.49 -15.01 11.47
CA HIS A 70 -6.55 -14.87 10.00
C HIS A 70 -5.26 -14.28 9.42
N SER A 71 -4.48 -13.61 10.25
CA SER A 71 -3.23 -12.95 9.86
C SER A 71 -2.35 -12.70 11.08
N VAL A 72 -1.14 -12.24 10.84
CA VAL A 72 -0.25 -11.64 11.82
C VAL A 72 -0.30 -10.13 11.63
N GLN A 73 -0.70 -9.41 12.69
CA GLN A 73 -0.90 -7.96 12.65
C GLN A 73 -0.01 -7.24 13.65
N ILE A 74 0.57 -6.12 13.24
CA ILE A 74 1.34 -5.21 14.07
C ILE A 74 0.58 -3.89 14.16
N ALA A 75 0.09 -3.54 15.35
CA ALA A 75 -0.58 -2.29 15.60
C ALA A 75 0.42 -1.14 15.74
N ASN A 76 0.13 0.00 15.13
CA ASN A 76 0.80 1.27 15.40
C ASN A 76 -0.10 2.17 16.25
N ARG A 77 0.47 2.78 17.28
CA ARG A 77 -0.25 3.72 18.17
C ARG A 77 0.37 5.11 18.16
N ASP A 78 1.40 5.33 17.31
CA ASP A 78 2.04 6.64 17.17
C ASP A 78 1.35 7.42 16.03
N PRO A 79 0.54 8.45 16.34
CA PRO A 79 -0.18 9.23 15.31
C PRO A 79 0.75 10.07 14.44
N ALA A 80 2.05 10.13 14.77
CA ALA A 80 3.03 10.84 13.98
C ALA A 80 3.58 10.00 12.80
N VAL A 81 3.26 8.70 12.72
CA VAL A 81 3.63 7.85 11.57
C VAL A 81 2.58 8.05 10.48
N THR A 82 2.92 8.86 9.48
CA THR A 82 1.94 9.29 8.47
C THR A 82 2.49 9.22 7.04
N ILE A 83 1.57 9.16 6.08
CA ILE A 83 1.84 9.34 4.66
C ILE A 83 1.02 10.50 4.09
N GLN A 84 1.56 11.15 3.06
CA GLN A 84 0.87 12.12 2.22
C GLN A 84 1.53 12.17 0.83
N GLY A 85 0.94 12.87 -0.13
CA GLY A 85 1.41 12.85 -1.52
C GLY A 85 1.00 11.57 -2.25
N GLY A 86 1.72 11.16 -3.27
CA GLY A 86 1.36 9.99 -4.06
C GLY A 86 -0.06 10.05 -4.64
N GLY A 87 -0.64 11.23 -4.87
CA GLY A 87 -2.04 11.39 -5.32
C GLY A 87 -3.09 11.14 -4.24
N LEU A 88 -2.71 11.03 -2.96
CA LEU A 88 -3.64 11.01 -1.84
C LEU A 88 -4.20 12.42 -1.58
N GLY A 89 -5.49 12.52 -1.30
CA GLY A 89 -6.18 13.79 -1.09
C GLY A 89 -5.90 14.48 0.25
N GLY A 90 -4.97 13.95 1.07
CA GLY A 90 -4.65 14.47 2.38
C GLY A 90 -3.54 13.70 3.08
N ARG A 91 -3.50 13.84 4.42
CA ARG A 91 -2.59 13.10 5.29
C ARG A 91 -3.32 11.90 5.87
N PHE A 92 -2.62 10.77 5.94
CA PHE A 92 -3.13 9.51 6.47
C PHE A 92 -2.20 8.99 7.57
N VAL A 93 -2.77 8.55 8.69
CA VAL A 93 -2.03 7.97 9.83
C VAL A 93 -1.98 6.46 9.67
N LEU A 94 -0.81 5.85 9.91
CA LEU A 94 -0.66 4.40 9.97
C LEU A 94 -1.36 3.86 11.22
N ASP A 95 -2.29 2.93 11.03
CA ASP A 95 -2.98 2.22 12.12
C ASP A 95 -2.33 0.88 12.43
N GLN A 96 -2.08 0.09 11.39
CA GLN A 96 -1.57 -1.26 11.55
C GLN A 96 -0.91 -1.76 10.26
N MET A 97 -0.14 -2.83 10.41
CA MET A 97 0.46 -3.61 9.32
C MET A 97 0.09 -5.07 9.52
N HIS A 98 -0.25 -5.77 8.43
CA HIS A 98 -0.53 -7.21 8.49
C HIS A 98 -0.11 -7.92 7.22
N PHE A 99 0.04 -9.25 7.31
CA PHE A 99 0.62 -10.07 6.27
C PHE A 99 -0.36 -11.08 5.68
N HIS A 100 -0.23 -11.28 4.38
CA HIS A 100 -0.85 -12.37 3.65
C HIS A 100 0.24 -13.25 3.03
N TRP A 101 0.15 -14.56 3.24
CA TRP A 101 1.03 -15.53 2.60
C TRP A 101 0.31 -16.28 1.49
N GLY A 102 0.98 -16.25 0.29
CA GLY A 102 0.39 -15.99 -0.98
C GLY A 102 -0.16 -14.57 -1.06
N SER A 103 0.37 -13.74 -1.99
CA SER A 103 -0.09 -12.35 -2.09
C SER A 103 -1.59 -12.28 -2.39
N GLU A 104 -2.29 -11.26 -1.91
CA GLU A 104 -3.68 -11.01 -2.28
C GLU A 104 -3.79 -10.49 -3.72
N HIS A 105 -3.01 -9.45 -4.04
CA HIS A 105 -2.90 -8.97 -5.42
C HIS A 105 -1.99 -9.90 -6.25
N THR A 106 -2.25 -9.89 -7.56
CA THR A 106 -1.36 -10.46 -8.56
C THR A 106 -0.91 -9.36 -9.52
N ILE A 107 0.26 -9.49 -10.14
CA ILE A 107 0.69 -8.66 -11.26
C ILE A 107 0.75 -9.56 -12.49
N ASP A 108 0.00 -9.21 -13.54
CA ASP A 108 -0.14 -10.01 -14.75
C ASP A 108 -0.39 -11.50 -14.43
N SER A 109 -1.33 -11.75 -13.52
CA SER A 109 -1.72 -13.06 -13.00
C SER A 109 -0.65 -13.83 -12.20
N ALA A 110 0.52 -13.23 -11.95
CA ALA A 110 1.57 -13.83 -11.13
C ALA A 110 1.36 -13.49 -9.63
N ARG A 111 1.28 -14.54 -8.80
CA ARG A 111 1.15 -14.40 -7.34
C ARG A 111 2.51 -14.44 -6.68
N TYR A 112 2.71 -13.58 -5.68
CA TYR A 112 3.95 -13.48 -4.90
C TYR A 112 3.88 -14.32 -3.62
N GLY A 113 5.02 -14.52 -2.97
CA GLY A 113 5.13 -15.37 -1.78
C GLY A 113 4.42 -14.78 -0.55
N LEU A 114 4.55 -13.46 -0.33
CA LEU A 114 3.84 -12.72 0.71
C LEU A 114 3.34 -11.38 0.15
N GLU A 115 2.37 -10.79 0.84
CA GLU A 115 1.99 -9.39 0.69
C GLU A 115 1.81 -8.76 2.06
N LEU A 116 2.40 -7.58 2.25
CA LEU A 116 2.23 -6.76 3.44
C LEU A 116 1.29 -5.61 3.12
N HIS A 117 0.29 -5.41 3.96
CA HIS A 117 -0.57 -4.25 3.93
C HIS A 117 -0.20 -3.28 5.05
N LEU A 118 0.10 -2.03 4.70
CA LEU A 118 0.21 -0.93 5.65
C LEU A 118 -1.08 -0.12 5.54
N VAL A 119 -1.92 -0.21 6.57
CA VAL A 119 -3.28 0.37 6.58
C VAL A 119 -3.28 1.70 7.30
N HIS A 120 -3.83 2.72 6.65
CA HIS A 120 -3.86 4.09 7.15
C HIS A 120 -5.26 4.66 7.06
N HIS A 121 -5.64 5.48 8.02
CA HIS A 121 -6.85 6.30 7.94
C HIS A 121 -6.55 7.77 7.66
N ASP A 122 -7.46 8.44 6.96
CA ASP A 122 -7.40 9.88 6.72
C ASP A 122 -7.55 10.64 8.03
N THR A 123 -6.66 11.58 8.31
CA THR A 123 -6.63 12.39 9.55
C THR A 123 -7.88 13.24 9.80
N ARG A 124 -8.79 13.32 8.83
CA ARG A 124 -10.11 13.93 9.01
C ARG A 124 -11.05 13.10 9.88
N TYR A 125 -10.75 11.83 10.07
CA TYR A 125 -11.52 10.88 10.88
C TYR A 125 -10.76 10.55 12.16
N ALA A 126 -11.48 10.25 13.23
CA ALA A 126 -10.87 9.96 14.53
C ALA A 126 -10.31 8.52 14.62
N SER A 127 -10.74 7.63 13.73
CA SER A 127 -10.32 6.23 13.74
C SER A 127 -10.41 5.59 12.35
N LEU A 128 -9.76 4.43 12.20
CA LEU A 128 -9.87 3.59 11.02
C LEU A 128 -11.32 3.14 10.76
N GLU A 129 -12.09 2.85 11.82
CA GLU A 129 -13.49 2.42 11.72
C GLU A 129 -14.36 3.55 11.12
N GLU A 130 -14.21 4.78 11.62
CA GLU A 130 -14.91 5.94 11.08
C GLU A 130 -14.51 6.21 9.62
N ALA A 131 -13.21 6.17 9.32
CA ALA A 131 -12.68 6.35 7.97
C ALA A 131 -13.17 5.28 6.99
N ALA A 132 -13.30 4.03 7.45
CA ALA A 132 -13.79 2.93 6.62
C ALA A 132 -15.27 3.08 6.22
N ALA A 133 -16.05 3.87 6.93
CA ALA A 133 -17.42 4.20 6.54
C ALA A 133 -17.49 5.28 5.43
N ALA A 134 -16.38 5.96 5.15
CA ALA A 134 -16.31 7.04 4.18
C ALA A 134 -15.55 6.62 2.91
N ARG A 135 -16.04 7.02 1.74
CA ARG A 135 -15.33 6.80 0.47
C ARG A 135 -13.93 7.41 0.52
N ASN A 136 -12.92 6.62 0.15
CA ASN A 136 -11.52 7.06 0.14
C ASN A 136 -11.00 7.52 1.51
N GLY A 137 -11.63 7.10 2.60
CA GLY A 137 -11.20 7.40 3.96
C GLY A 137 -9.99 6.57 4.41
N VAL A 138 -9.71 5.47 3.72
CA VAL A 138 -8.62 4.55 4.02
C VAL A 138 -7.61 4.55 2.88
N ALA A 139 -6.32 4.53 3.19
CA ALA A 139 -5.25 4.32 2.22
C ALA A 139 -4.44 3.09 2.62
N VAL A 140 -4.27 2.13 1.70
CA VAL A 140 -3.47 0.93 1.95
C VAL A 140 -2.29 0.89 0.97
N LEU A 141 -1.09 0.71 1.53
CA LEU A 141 0.09 0.40 0.75
C LEU A 141 0.30 -1.11 0.76
N GLY A 142 0.29 -1.72 -0.42
CA GLY A 142 0.60 -3.12 -0.65
C GLY A 142 2.06 -3.29 -1.05
N VAL A 143 2.79 -4.15 -0.34
CA VAL A 143 4.17 -4.52 -0.63
C VAL A 143 4.21 -6.00 -0.94
N LEU A 144 4.67 -6.33 -2.13
CA LEU A 144 4.80 -7.72 -2.59
C LEU A 144 6.17 -8.28 -2.22
N PHE A 145 6.23 -9.56 -1.86
CA PHE A 145 7.49 -10.23 -1.53
C PHE A 145 7.72 -11.42 -2.47
N HIS A 146 8.86 -11.39 -3.15
CA HIS A 146 9.31 -12.52 -3.96
C HIS A 146 10.17 -13.49 -3.15
N VAL A 147 10.17 -14.76 -3.53
CA VAL A 147 11.03 -15.78 -2.91
C VAL A 147 12.49 -15.48 -3.29
N SER A 148 13.34 -15.33 -2.28
CA SER A 148 14.77 -15.09 -2.42
C SER A 148 15.59 -16.19 -1.72
N ALA A 149 16.87 -16.32 -2.09
CA ALA A 149 17.78 -17.25 -1.42
C ALA A 149 18.22 -16.77 -0.04
N GLN A 150 18.09 -15.46 0.24
CA GLN A 150 18.51 -14.86 1.50
C GLN A 150 17.31 -14.53 2.36
N PRO A 151 17.35 -14.80 3.67
CA PRO A 151 16.30 -14.37 4.60
C PRO A 151 16.28 -12.85 4.73
N ASN A 152 15.11 -12.32 5.07
CA ASN A 152 14.90 -10.91 5.37
C ASN A 152 14.95 -10.70 6.88
N MET A 153 16.00 -10.05 7.36
CA MET A 153 16.22 -9.81 8.78
C MET A 153 15.09 -9.02 9.48
N HIS A 154 14.33 -8.23 8.75
CA HIS A 154 13.21 -7.49 9.33
C HIS A 154 11.95 -8.37 9.46
N ILE A 155 11.82 -9.39 8.61
CA ILE A 155 10.81 -10.43 8.75
C ILE A 155 11.15 -11.37 9.91
N ASP A 156 12.45 -11.66 10.17
CA ASP A 156 12.85 -12.48 11.32
C ASP A 156 12.39 -11.88 12.64
N VAL A 157 12.49 -10.56 12.82
CA VAL A 157 12.00 -9.86 14.03
C VAL A 157 10.50 -10.14 14.27
N ILE A 158 9.72 -10.26 13.20
CA ILE A 158 8.28 -10.55 13.27
C ILE A 158 8.07 -12.03 13.61
N LEU A 159 8.75 -12.92 12.91
CA LEU A 159 8.63 -14.37 13.07
C LEU A 159 9.11 -14.86 14.43
N ASP A 160 10.19 -14.30 14.97
CA ASP A 160 10.67 -14.58 16.33
C ASP A 160 9.62 -14.31 17.40
N THR A 161 8.81 -13.27 17.19
CA THR A 161 7.69 -12.95 18.10
C THR A 161 6.46 -13.79 17.79
N ALA A 162 6.17 -14.03 16.50
CA ALA A 162 5.02 -14.83 16.08
C ALA A 162 5.10 -16.27 16.60
N ALA A 163 6.31 -16.82 16.72
CA ALA A 163 6.52 -18.16 17.27
C ALA A 163 5.92 -18.35 18.67
N ASP A 164 5.89 -17.30 19.52
CA ASP A 164 5.36 -17.36 20.88
C ASP A 164 3.82 -17.35 20.93
N ILE A 165 3.17 -16.89 19.87
CA ILE A 165 1.71 -16.69 19.81
C ILE A 165 1.05 -17.44 18.66
N ARG A 166 1.80 -18.21 17.89
CA ARG A 166 1.32 -18.86 16.66
C ARG A 166 0.10 -19.77 16.88
N ASN A 167 0.01 -20.41 18.04
CA ASN A 167 -1.05 -21.36 18.38
C ASN A 167 -2.20 -20.72 19.17
N GLU A 168 -2.16 -19.42 19.41
CA GLU A 168 -3.08 -18.72 20.32
C GLU A 168 -3.73 -17.52 19.61
N PRO A 169 -4.76 -17.76 18.77
CA PRO A 169 -5.50 -16.68 18.12
C PRO A 169 -6.07 -15.69 19.14
N GLY A 170 -5.93 -14.40 18.85
CA GLY A 170 -6.29 -13.30 19.74
C GLY A 170 -5.18 -12.89 20.72
N LYS A 171 -4.10 -13.68 20.84
CA LYS A 171 -2.98 -13.32 21.70
C LYS A 171 -2.11 -12.25 21.11
N GLU A 172 -1.67 -11.33 21.97
CA GLU A 172 -0.70 -10.28 21.66
C GLU A 172 0.63 -10.55 22.36
N ALA A 173 1.74 -10.20 21.68
CA ALA A 173 3.08 -10.17 22.26
C ALA A 173 3.81 -8.88 21.84
N LEU A 174 4.68 -8.37 22.73
CA LEU A 174 5.60 -7.29 22.34
C LEU A 174 6.64 -7.82 21.36
N LEU A 175 6.94 -7.06 20.31
CA LEU A 175 8.01 -7.41 19.37
C LEU A 175 9.35 -7.56 20.13
N LYS A 176 10.06 -8.65 19.86
CA LYS A 176 11.36 -8.96 20.47
C LYS A 176 12.49 -8.07 19.94
N GLY A 177 12.25 -7.33 18.86
CA GLY A 177 13.20 -6.44 18.22
C GLY A 177 12.61 -5.11 17.80
N LYS A 178 13.46 -4.24 17.23
CA LYS A 178 13.03 -2.95 16.68
C LYS A 178 12.57 -3.15 15.23
N LEU A 179 11.40 -2.66 14.92
CA LEU A 179 10.83 -2.69 13.57
C LEU A 179 10.37 -1.29 13.16
N ALA A 180 10.83 -0.83 12.00
CA ALA A 180 10.37 0.40 11.39
C ALA A 180 9.71 0.09 10.04
N PRO A 181 8.54 0.69 9.70
CA PRO A 181 7.81 0.38 8.48
C PRO A 181 8.66 0.53 7.20
N HIS A 182 9.56 1.49 7.19
CA HIS A 182 10.46 1.78 6.08
C HIS A 182 11.24 0.55 5.57
N TYR A 183 11.68 -0.33 6.46
CA TYR A 183 12.54 -1.46 6.13
C TYR A 183 11.77 -2.69 5.60
N LEU A 184 10.45 -2.65 5.68
CA LEU A 184 9.56 -3.64 5.07
C LEU A 184 9.12 -3.22 3.65
N MET A 185 9.48 -2.02 3.20
CA MET A 185 9.06 -1.47 1.92
C MET A 185 10.18 -1.61 0.88
N PRO A 186 9.83 -1.61 -0.43
CA PRO A 186 10.85 -1.62 -1.48
C PRO A 186 11.67 -0.33 -1.48
N ALA A 187 12.87 -0.40 -2.05
CA ALA A 187 13.75 0.77 -2.19
C ALA A 187 13.14 1.84 -3.13
N ASN A 188 12.69 1.40 -4.30
CA ASN A 188 11.94 2.25 -5.23
C ASN A 188 10.46 2.26 -4.85
N ARG A 189 9.89 3.45 -4.68
CA ARG A 189 8.49 3.70 -4.30
C ARG A 189 7.82 4.69 -5.26
N SER A 190 8.47 4.99 -6.36
CA SER A 190 7.95 5.91 -7.37
C SER A 190 7.05 5.20 -8.38
N THR A 191 7.19 3.88 -8.52
CA THR A 191 6.40 3.07 -9.43
C THR A 191 5.45 2.16 -8.66
N TYR A 192 4.16 2.26 -8.98
CA TYR A 192 3.11 1.49 -8.30
C TYR A 192 1.82 1.44 -9.11
N TYR A 193 0.98 0.48 -8.79
CA TYR A 193 -0.41 0.46 -9.26
C TYR A 193 -1.30 1.19 -8.24
N ARG A 194 -2.24 1.99 -8.76
CA ARG A 194 -3.23 2.73 -7.98
C ARG A 194 -4.63 2.39 -8.46
N TYR A 195 -5.54 2.08 -7.53
CA TYR A 195 -6.97 1.93 -7.83
C TYR A 195 -7.82 2.18 -6.57
N GLU A 196 -9.11 2.47 -6.76
CA GLU A 196 -10.08 2.52 -5.66
C GLU A 196 -10.66 1.12 -5.43
N GLY A 197 -10.63 0.66 -4.18
CA GLY A 197 -11.04 -0.68 -3.82
C GLY A 197 -11.68 -0.78 -2.45
N SER A 198 -11.58 -1.97 -1.88
CA SER A 198 -12.19 -2.30 -0.58
C SER A 198 -11.15 -2.83 0.42
N LEU A 199 -11.57 -2.94 1.67
CA LEU A 199 -10.95 -3.89 2.60
C LEU A 199 -11.15 -5.31 2.06
N THR A 200 -10.18 -6.19 2.33
CA THR A 200 -10.18 -7.58 1.85
C THR A 200 -10.76 -8.57 2.87
N THR A 201 -11.24 -8.06 4.00
CA THR A 201 -11.92 -8.82 5.06
C THR A 201 -13.33 -8.26 5.30
N PRO A 202 -14.28 -9.03 5.85
CA PRO A 202 -15.60 -8.53 6.23
C PRO A 202 -15.52 -7.28 7.15
N ALA A 203 -16.32 -6.19 6.94
CA ALA A 203 -17.44 -6.01 5.99
C ALA A 203 -17.06 -5.58 4.53
N CYS A 204 -15.82 -5.72 4.07
CA CYS A 204 -15.37 -5.42 2.70
C CYS A 204 -15.72 -3.99 2.22
N ALA A 205 -15.58 -3.02 3.13
CA ALA A 205 -15.92 -1.62 2.89
C ALA A 205 -15.16 -1.03 1.69
N GLU A 206 -15.88 -0.46 0.73
CA GLU A 206 -15.34 0.12 -0.51
C GLU A 206 -14.80 1.54 -0.31
N SER A 207 -13.93 1.68 0.67
CA SER A 207 -13.39 2.94 1.18
C SER A 207 -11.89 3.13 0.92
N VAL A 208 -11.25 2.20 0.22
CA VAL A 208 -9.79 2.09 0.17
C VAL A 208 -9.21 2.69 -1.10
N ILE A 209 -8.21 3.57 -0.92
CA ILE A 209 -7.27 3.96 -1.98
C ILE A 209 -6.09 2.98 -1.90
N TRP A 210 -6.00 2.07 -2.86
CA TRP A 210 -4.91 1.11 -2.95
C TRP A 210 -3.70 1.68 -3.69
N THR A 211 -2.53 1.43 -3.13
CA THR A 211 -1.22 1.64 -3.76
C THR A 211 -0.43 0.36 -3.62
N VAL A 212 -0.18 -0.35 -4.71
CA VAL A 212 0.63 -1.58 -4.70
C VAL A 212 1.92 -1.32 -5.45
N PHE A 213 3.05 -1.36 -4.74
CA PHE A 213 4.37 -1.09 -5.34
C PHE A 213 4.74 -2.19 -6.33
N THR A 214 5.37 -1.79 -7.45
CA THR A 214 5.81 -2.74 -8.48
C THR A 214 7.10 -3.46 -8.10
N ASP A 215 7.98 -2.79 -7.38
CA ASP A 215 9.19 -3.40 -6.86
C ASP A 215 8.86 -4.26 -5.63
N SER A 216 9.31 -5.49 -5.66
CA SER A 216 9.08 -6.44 -4.58
C SER A 216 10.28 -6.58 -3.65
N VAL A 217 10.03 -6.98 -2.42
CA VAL A 217 11.04 -7.23 -1.38
C VAL A 217 11.38 -8.72 -1.32
N GLY A 218 12.63 -9.08 -1.02
CA GLY A 218 13.02 -10.48 -0.86
C GLY A 218 12.56 -11.06 0.48
N VAL A 219 12.14 -12.34 0.45
CA VAL A 219 11.84 -13.16 1.64
C VAL A 219 12.26 -14.60 1.35
N SER A 220 12.81 -15.33 2.33
CA SER A 220 13.17 -16.72 2.11
C SER A 220 11.95 -17.65 2.15
N LEU A 221 12.07 -18.81 1.49
CA LEU A 221 11.02 -19.83 1.53
C LEU A 221 10.76 -20.30 2.97
N GLU A 222 11.82 -20.45 3.77
CA GLU A 222 11.71 -20.83 5.19
C GLU A 222 10.91 -19.83 6.00
N GLN A 223 11.10 -18.55 5.75
CA GLN A 223 10.30 -17.50 6.42
C GLN A 223 8.81 -17.59 6.03
N ILE A 224 8.51 -17.87 4.76
CA ILE A 224 7.13 -18.08 4.31
C ILE A 224 6.51 -19.30 5.00
N GLU A 225 7.25 -20.41 5.12
CA GLU A 225 6.76 -21.61 5.81
C GLU A 225 6.49 -21.34 7.31
N GLN A 226 7.26 -20.47 7.96
CA GLN A 226 6.99 -20.06 9.34
C GLN A 226 5.67 -19.26 9.47
N PHE A 227 5.30 -18.45 8.49
CA PHE A 227 3.97 -17.81 8.47
C PHE A 227 2.85 -18.85 8.34
N LYS A 228 3.02 -19.89 7.52
CA LYS A 228 2.03 -20.96 7.35
C LYS A 228 1.80 -21.78 8.61
N ALA A 229 2.77 -21.83 9.51
CA ALA A 229 2.66 -22.51 10.80
C ALA A 229 1.84 -21.73 11.85
N ILE A 230 1.29 -20.58 11.51
CA ILE A 230 0.38 -19.81 12.38
C ILE A 230 -1.00 -20.44 12.32
N HIS A 231 -1.64 -20.62 13.50
CA HIS A 231 -2.91 -21.29 13.61
C HIS A 231 -4.11 -20.35 13.53
N ASP A 232 -5.17 -20.83 12.91
CA ASP A 232 -6.50 -20.22 12.89
C ASP A 232 -7.24 -20.44 14.21
N GLN A 233 -8.46 -19.86 14.33
CA GLN A 233 -9.32 -19.99 15.51
C GLN A 233 -9.78 -21.44 15.79
N ASN A 234 -9.61 -22.36 14.83
CA ASN A 234 -9.92 -23.77 14.98
C ASN A 234 -8.68 -24.61 15.33
N GLY A 235 -7.55 -23.98 15.58
CA GLY A 235 -6.28 -24.63 15.89
C GLY A 235 -5.61 -25.31 14.69
N ARG A 236 -5.92 -24.89 13.44
CA ARG A 236 -5.33 -25.41 12.21
C ARG A 236 -4.34 -24.42 11.64
N GLU A 237 -3.27 -24.92 11.04
CA GLU A 237 -2.32 -24.10 10.33
C GLU A 237 -2.98 -23.33 9.18
N LEU A 238 -2.69 -22.03 9.09
CA LEU A 238 -3.11 -21.16 8.01
C LEU A 238 -2.18 -21.35 6.81
N LEU A 239 -2.44 -22.31 5.94
CA LEU A 239 -1.58 -22.58 4.77
C LEU A 239 -1.56 -21.43 3.77
N ASN A 240 -2.62 -20.65 3.72
CA ASN A 240 -2.73 -19.37 3.02
C ASN A 240 -3.87 -18.55 3.66
N ASN A 241 -3.81 -17.20 3.48
CA ASN A 241 -4.81 -16.30 4.06
C ASN A 241 -5.15 -15.13 3.12
N PHE A 242 -5.14 -15.37 1.81
CA PHE A 242 -5.53 -14.38 0.80
C PHE A 242 -6.97 -14.62 0.32
N ARG A 243 -7.66 -13.53 0.02
CA ARG A 243 -8.97 -13.52 -0.65
C ARG A 243 -8.82 -13.80 -2.14
N SER A 244 -9.85 -14.40 -2.76
CA SER A 244 -9.92 -14.57 -4.22
C SER A 244 -9.92 -13.22 -4.93
N LEU A 245 -9.33 -13.19 -6.14
CA LEU A 245 -9.31 -11.99 -6.97
C LEU A 245 -10.73 -11.54 -7.32
N GLN A 246 -10.95 -10.24 -7.26
CA GLN A 246 -12.20 -9.58 -7.58
C GLN A 246 -12.13 -8.90 -8.95
N PRO A 247 -13.22 -8.80 -9.68
CA PRO A 247 -13.21 -8.15 -10.98
C PRO A 247 -12.89 -6.66 -10.87
N LEU A 248 -12.08 -6.14 -11.79
CA LEU A 248 -11.78 -4.70 -11.86
C LEU A 248 -13.06 -3.87 -12.11
N ASN A 249 -14.01 -4.43 -12.84
CA ASN A 249 -15.22 -3.74 -13.30
C ASN A 249 -14.86 -2.44 -14.07
N ALA A 250 -15.64 -1.37 -13.90
CA ALA A 250 -15.44 -0.08 -14.56
C ALA A 250 -14.44 0.84 -13.84
N ARG A 251 -13.62 0.29 -12.94
CA ARG A 251 -12.59 1.09 -12.22
C ARG A 251 -11.39 1.37 -13.10
N ALA A 252 -10.80 2.56 -12.93
CA ALA A 252 -9.50 2.85 -13.48
C ALA A 252 -8.42 2.10 -12.66
N LEU A 253 -7.53 1.40 -13.36
CA LEU A 253 -6.26 0.93 -12.86
C LEU A 253 -5.19 1.87 -13.40
N VAL A 254 -4.47 2.57 -12.53
CA VAL A 254 -3.44 3.52 -12.91
C VAL A 254 -2.07 2.92 -12.59
N TYR A 255 -1.19 2.91 -13.57
CA TYR A 255 0.23 2.62 -13.37
C TYR A 255 0.97 3.94 -13.20
N ALA A 256 1.40 4.23 -11.99
CA ALA A 256 2.18 5.41 -11.66
C ALA A 256 3.64 5.19 -12.04
N THR A 257 4.21 6.18 -12.74
CA THR A 257 5.64 6.21 -13.08
C THR A 257 6.35 7.29 -12.27
N GLU A 258 7.66 7.33 -12.35
CA GLU A 258 8.45 8.40 -11.75
C GLU A 258 7.95 9.77 -12.18
N TRP A 259 7.84 10.66 -11.19
CA TRP A 259 7.52 12.06 -11.42
C TRP A 259 8.71 12.75 -12.09
N ASP A 260 8.59 13.09 -13.37
CA ASP A 260 9.62 13.90 -14.06
C ASP A 260 9.44 15.38 -13.70
N ARG A 261 10.34 15.87 -12.84
CA ARG A 261 10.35 17.29 -12.47
C ARG A 261 10.71 18.20 -13.63
N GLN A 262 11.36 17.69 -14.71
CA GLN A 262 11.80 18.52 -15.82
C GLN A 262 10.66 18.86 -16.77
N GLU A 263 9.74 17.94 -17.02
CA GLU A 263 8.57 18.23 -17.87
C GLU A 263 7.59 19.23 -17.21
N ASN A 264 7.52 19.26 -15.88
CA ASN A 264 6.63 20.17 -15.17
C ASN A 264 7.23 21.55 -14.86
N SER A 265 8.53 21.78 -15.10
CA SER A 265 9.15 23.10 -14.93
C SER A 265 8.77 24.10 -16.04
N PHE A 266 8.17 23.64 -17.13
CA PHE A 266 7.69 24.49 -18.23
C PHE A 266 6.25 25.01 -18.04
N ALA A 267 5.58 24.65 -16.98
CA ALA A 267 4.30 25.25 -16.58
C ALA A 267 4.49 26.54 -15.74
N GLU A 268 5.62 27.23 -15.87
CA GLU A 268 5.72 28.61 -15.42
C GLU A 268 4.84 29.49 -16.30
N VAL A 269 3.78 30.00 -15.69
CA VAL A 269 2.91 31.05 -16.24
C VAL A 269 3.82 32.15 -16.86
N PRO A 270 3.65 32.51 -18.12
CA PRO A 270 4.44 33.61 -18.68
C PRO A 270 4.17 34.86 -17.85
N ARG A 271 5.16 35.32 -17.12
CA ARG A 271 5.13 36.62 -16.48
C ARG A 271 4.94 37.64 -17.61
N LEU A 272 3.76 38.21 -17.70
CA LEU A 272 3.52 39.40 -18.51
C LEU A 272 4.51 40.46 -18.01
N HIS A 273 5.60 40.61 -18.76
CA HIS A 273 6.42 41.81 -18.66
C HIS A 273 5.58 42.97 -19.15
N ALA A 274 5.00 43.72 -18.22
CA ALA A 274 4.46 45.02 -18.49
C ALA A 274 5.63 45.88 -18.96
N LEU A 275 5.76 46.05 -20.28
CA LEU A 275 6.59 47.05 -20.89
C LEU A 275 6.00 48.43 -20.53
N LEU A 276 6.51 49.05 -19.47
CA LEU A 276 6.36 50.46 -19.20
C LEU A 276 7.18 51.19 -20.26
N ILE A 277 6.55 51.51 -21.41
CA ILE A 277 7.06 52.50 -22.33
C ILE A 277 6.89 53.87 -21.67
N GLY A 278 8.01 54.39 -21.16
CA GLY A 278 8.07 55.75 -20.65
C GLY A 278 7.92 56.76 -21.81
N LEU A 279 6.76 57.40 -21.85
CA LEU A 279 6.57 58.62 -22.64
C LEU A 279 7.23 59.75 -21.87
N VAL A 280 8.45 60.12 -22.28
CA VAL A 280 9.07 61.41 -21.92
C VAL A 280 8.39 62.45 -22.77
N GLY A 281 7.38 63.10 -22.22
CA GLY A 281 6.78 64.31 -22.79
C GLY A 281 7.58 65.55 -22.39
N LEU A 282 8.29 66.08 -23.35
CA LEU A 282 8.97 67.38 -23.32
C LEU A 282 7.90 68.46 -23.16
N LEU A 283 7.87 69.25 -22.07
CA LEU A 283 7.13 70.48 -21.95
C LEU A 283 8.08 71.60 -21.58
N ILE A 284 8.26 72.46 -22.63
CA ILE A 284 9.03 73.68 -22.65
C ILE A 284 8.37 74.72 -21.71
N ALA A 285 9.23 75.35 -20.95
CA ALA A 285 8.88 76.49 -20.11
C ALA A 285 8.34 77.66 -20.90
N THR A 286 7.33 78.36 -20.39
CA THR A 286 7.18 79.81 -20.61
C THR A 286 6.81 80.44 -19.28
N SER A 287 7.71 81.30 -18.87
CA SER A 287 7.60 82.33 -17.86
C SER A 287 6.47 83.31 -18.21
N LYS A 288 5.73 83.74 -17.19
CA LYS A 288 5.51 85.17 -16.97
C LYS A 288 4.86 85.46 -15.63
N CYS A 289 5.48 86.45 -14.95
CA CYS A 289 5.07 87.18 -13.78
C CYS A 289 3.65 87.71 -13.83
N LEU A 290 3.03 87.93 -12.67
CA LEU A 290 2.67 89.21 -12.10
C LEU A 290 1.53 89.05 -11.04
N TYR A 291 1.80 89.72 -9.98
CA TYR A 291 1.10 90.25 -8.76
C TYR A 291 0.93 89.24 -7.64
#